data_d892437b8c87f8cf56445e85c3fc8256
#
_entry.id   d892437b8c87f8cf56445e85c3fc8256
#
_cell.length_a   1.000
_cell.length_b   1.000
_cell.length_c   1.000
_cell.angle_alpha   90.00
_cell.angle_beta   90.00
_cell.angle_gamma   90.00
#
_symmetry.space_group_name_H-M   'P 1'
#
loop_
_entity.id
_entity.type
_entity.pdbx_description
1 polymer ?
#
loop_
_entity_poly.entity_id
_entity_poly.type
_entity_poly.pdbx_seq_one_letter_code
_entity_poly.pdbx_strand_id
1 'polypeptide(L)' 'MMTYRTYSGPPGSQAIAPLDKDRLLYKEFHTVDGALVWARHVNDGGRVALLIEGDDGTCLGKQEIAGALHHGEAPRR' A
#
# COMPACT_ATOMS: atom_id res chain seq x y z
N MET A 1 13.13 -0.47 -15.37
CA MET A 1 12.03 0.32 -14.90
C MET A 1 11.67 -0.01 -13.50
N MET A 2 11.33 0.99 -12.72
CA MET A 2 10.92 0.73 -11.34
C MET A 2 9.50 0.23 -11.32
N THR A 3 9.23 -0.72 -10.48
CA THR A 3 7.89 -1.24 -10.27
C THR A 3 7.58 -1.22 -8.77
N TYR A 4 6.40 -0.78 -8.44
CA TYR A 4 5.93 -0.74 -7.06
C TYR A 4 4.67 -1.60 -6.97
N ARG A 5 4.58 -2.41 -5.92
CA ARG A 5 3.43 -3.32 -5.74
C ARG A 5 2.72 -2.96 -4.45
N THR A 6 1.41 -2.79 -4.54
CA THR A 6 0.59 -2.53 -3.37
C THR A 6 -0.18 -3.81 -3.05
N TYR A 7 0.09 -4.39 -1.89
CA TYR A 7 -0.58 -5.61 -1.44
C TYR A 7 -1.75 -5.24 -0.55
N SER A 8 -2.86 -5.93 -0.70
CA SER A 8 -4.05 -5.64 0.07
C SER A 8 -4.68 -6.92 0.60
N GLY A 9 -5.41 -6.80 1.70
CA GLY A 9 -6.11 -7.91 2.32
C GLY A 9 -7.52 -7.55 2.71
N PRO A 10 -8.27 -8.49 3.27
CA PRO A 10 -9.64 -8.23 3.68
C PRO A 10 -9.70 -7.27 4.87
N PRO A 11 -10.87 -6.70 5.16
CA PRO A 11 -11.02 -5.79 6.30
C PRO A 11 -10.54 -6.45 7.58
N GLY A 12 -9.85 -5.67 8.40
CA GLY A 12 -9.33 -6.18 9.66
C GLY A 12 -8.00 -6.88 9.59
N SER A 13 -7.41 -6.98 8.39
CA SER A 13 -6.11 -7.64 8.23
C SER A 13 -5.02 -6.91 9.02
N GLN A 14 -4.14 -7.69 9.60
CA GLN A 14 -2.95 -7.18 10.26
C GLN A 14 -1.83 -7.05 9.23
N ALA A 15 -0.73 -6.45 9.65
CA ALA A 15 0.46 -6.40 8.80
C ALA A 15 0.87 -7.83 8.42
N ILE A 16 1.38 -7.98 7.21
CA ILE A 16 1.70 -9.32 6.72
C ILE A 16 3.16 -9.66 6.97
N ALA A 17 3.40 -10.94 7.20
CA ALA A 17 4.74 -11.46 7.21
C ALA A 17 5.22 -11.61 5.76
N PRO A 18 6.53 -11.49 5.51
CA PRO A 18 7.03 -11.62 4.15
C PRO A 18 6.64 -12.93 3.46
N LEU A 19 6.47 -13.98 4.21
CA LEU A 19 6.12 -15.26 3.63
C LEU A 19 4.67 -15.33 3.17
N ASP A 20 3.83 -14.44 3.65
CA ASP A 20 2.41 -14.49 3.34
C ASP A 20 2.01 -13.59 2.17
N LYS A 21 2.91 -12.76 1.70
CA LYS A 21 2.53 -11.78 0.69
C LYS A 21 2.11 -12.42 -0.63
N ASP A 22 2.60 -13.61 -0.93
CA ASP A 22 2.21 -14.30 -2.15
C ASP A 22 0.74 -14.71 -2.15
N ARG A 23 0.11 -14.71 -1.00
CA ARG A 23 -1.29 -15.08 -0.88
C ARG A 23 -2.23 -13.90 -0.99
N LEU A 24 -1.67 -12.70 -1.10
CA LEU A 24 -2.47 -11.50 -1.10
C LEU A 24 -2.61 -10.94 -2.52
N LEU A 25 -3.69 -10.24 -2.74
CA LEU A 25 -3.87 -9.53 -4.00
C LEU A 25 -2.91 -8.36 -4.04
N TYR A 26 -2.37 -8.10 -5.21
CA TYR A 26 -1.52 -6.91 -5.36
C TYR A 26 -1.74 -6.31 -6.74
N LYS A 27 -1.33 -5.05 -6.86
CA LYS A 27 -1.38 -4.33 -8.12
C LYS A 27 -0.07 -3.59 -8.29
N GLU A 28 0.42 -3.52 -9.53
CA GLU A 28 1.71 -2.91 -9.85
C GLU A 28 1.54 -1.50 -10.38
N PHE A 29 2.49 -0.65 -10.04
CA PHE A 29 2.51 0.74 -10.46
C PHE A 29 3.93 1.13 -10.82
N HIS A 30 4.09 2.21 -11.57
CA HIS A 30 5.41 2.70 -11.96
C HIS A 30 5.97 3.72 -10.98
N THR A 31 5.14 4.27 -10.10
CA THR A 31 5.57 5.28 -9.13
C THR A 31 5.01 4.96 -7.76
N VAL A 32 5.66 5.49 -6.74
CA VAL A 32 5.19 5.34 -5.38
C VAL A 32 3.87 6.11 -5.20
N ASP A 33 3.73 7.24 -5.87
CA ASP A 33 2.49 8.00 -5.80
C ASP A 33 1.32 7.19 -6.33
N GLY A 34 1.49 6.49 -7.43
CA GLY A 34 0.45 5.63 -7.97
C GLY A 34 0.09 4.51 -7.00
N ALA A 35 1.10 3.92 -6.38
CA ALA A 35 0.88 2.86 -5.39
C ALA A 35 0.11 3.38 -4.19
N LEU A 36 0.40 4.60 -3.73
CA LEU A 36 -0.30 5.21 -2.60
C LEU A 36 -1.74 5.57 -2.94
N VAL A 37 -1.97 6.08 -4.14
CA VAL A 37 -3.33 6.37 -4.60
C VAL A 37 -4.18 5.10 -4.60
N TRP A 38 -3.60 4.00 -5.07
CA TRP A 38 -4.30 2.72 -5.05
C TRP A 38 -4.54 2.24 -3.62
N ALA A 39 -3.55 2.42 -2.74
CA ALA A 39 -3.70 2.04 -1.34
C ALA A 39 -4.87 2.78 -0.69
N ARG A 40 -5.01 4.06 -0.98
CA ARG A 40 -6.12 4.85 -0.48
C ARG A 40 -7.45 4.32 -1.02
N HIS A 41 -7.48 4.02 -2.32
CA HIS A 41 -8.68 3.48 -2.94
C HIS A 41 -9.09 2.16 -2.29
N VAL A 42 -8.11 1.31 -2.01
CA VAL A 42 -8.35 0.02 -1.36
C VAL A 42 -8.93 0.24 0.04
N ASN A 43 -8.34 1.15 0.81
CA ASN A 43 -8.82 1.44 2.16
C ASN A 43 -10.24 2.02 2.13
N ASP A 44 -10.52 2.88 1.19
CA ASP A 44 -11.85 3.48 1.07
C ASP A 44 -12.89 2.44 0.68
N GLY A 45 -12.47 1.41 -0.03
CA GLY A 45 -13.36 0.35 -0.46
C GLY A 45 -13.59 -0.74 0.57
N GLY A 46 -13.06 -0.58 1.76
CA GLY A 46 -13.27 -1.55 2.84
C GLY A 46 -12.19 -2.62 2.97
N ARG A 47 -11.23 -2.64 2.07
CA ARG A 47 -10.08 -3.53 2.22
C ARG A 47 -8.96 -2.77 2.90
N VAL A 48 -7.85 -3.43 3.16
CA VAL A 48 -6.73 -2.82 3.87
C VAL A 48 -5.47 -2.95 3.03
N ALA A 49 -4.81 -1.82 2.77
CA ALA A 49 -3.50 -1.83 2.14
C ALA A 49 -2.46 -2.21 3.19
N LEU A 50 -1.72 -3.28 2.94
CA LEU A 50 -0.84 -3.88 3.94
C LEU A 50 0.63 -3.63 3.68
N LEU A 51 1.02 -3.48 2.42
CA LEU A 51 2.43 -3.35 2.07
C LEU A 51 2.56 -2.70 0.71
N ILE A 52 3.50 -1.77 0.58
CA ILE A 52 3.96 -1.30 -0.72
C ILE A 52 5.43 -1.65 -0.81
N GLU A 53 5.80 -2.34 -1.88
CA GLU A 53 7.14 -2.82 -2.09
C GLU A 53 7.62 -2.36 -3.45
N GLY A 54 8.81 -1.81 -3.52
CA GLY A 54 9.37 -1.31 -4.78
C GLY A 54 10.67 -1.99 -5.15
N ASP A 55 10.95 -2.04 -6.44
CA ASP A 55 12.20 -2.62 -6.95
C ASP A 55 13.42 -1.81 -6.51
N ASP A 56 13.23 -0.57 -6.09
CA ASP A 56 14.32 0.27 -5.62
C ASP A 56 14.60 0.12 -4.13
N GLY A 57 13.99 -0.86 -3.47
CA GLY A 57 14.15 -1.07 -2.05
C GLY A 57 13.08 -0.41 -1.20
N THR A 58 12.13 0.27 -1.82
CA THR A 58 11.03 0.88 -1.08
C THR A 58 10.21 -0.21 -0.40
N CYS A 59 9.90 0.00 0.87
CA CYS A 59 9.10 -0.94 1.64
C CYS A 59 8.29 -0.15 2.66
N LEU A 60 6.99 -0.07 2.43
CA LEU A 60 6.08 0.64 3.32
C LEU A 60 5.09 -0.35 3.91
N GLY A 61 5.11 -0.51 5.21
CA GLY A 61 4.15 -1.37 5.90
C GLY A 61 2.82 -0.68 6.09
N LYS A 62 1.90 -1.37 6.71
CA LYS A 62 0.54 -0.86 6.91
C LYS A 62 0.54 0.52 7.57
N GLN A 63 1.33 0.69 8.63
CA GLN A 63 1.35 1.95 9.35
C GLN A 63 2.01 3.06 8.55
N GLU A 64 3.05 2.74 7.83
CA GLU A 64 3.72 3.73 6.98
C GLU A 64 2.81 4.19 5.85
N ILE A 65 2.04 3.28 5.28
CA ILE A 65 1.08 3.63 4.25
C ILE A 65 0.02 4.58 4.83
N ALA A 66 -0.52 4.24 5.98
CA ALA A 66 -1.53 5.08 6.63
C ALA A 66 -0.98 6.48 6.91
N GLY A 67 0.26 6.56 7.39
CA GLY A 67 0.90 7.83 7.64
C GLY A 67 1.09 8.65 6.39
N ALA A 68 1.53 8.01 5.31
CA ALA A 68 1.73 8.71 4.04
C ALA A 68 0.42 9.22 3.48
N LEU A 69 -0.64 8.44 3.57
CA LEU A 69 -1.95 8.87 3.08
C LEU A 69 -2.50 10.02 3.90
N HIS A 70 -2.33 9.96 5.21
CA HIS A 70 -2.77 11.03 6.08
C HIS A 70 -2.05 12.33 5.74
N HIS A 71 -0.75 12.25 5.54
CA HIS A 71 0.02 13.41 5.16
C HIS A 71 -0.44 13.97 3.82
N GLY A 72 -0.69 13.14 2.86
CA GLY A 72 -1.08 13.56 1.54
C GLY A 72 -2.42 14.27 1.52
N GLU A 73 -3.28 13.98 2.50
CA GLU A 73 -4.58 14.61 2.54
C GLU A 73 -4.61 15.86 3.39
N ALA A 74 -3.73 15.94 4.33
CA ALA A 74 -3.80 16.99 5.29
C ALA A 74 -3.89 18.37 4.73
N PRO A 75 -3.24 18.65 3.70
CA PRO A 75 -3.15 19.97 3.29
C PRO A 75 -4.27 20.55 2.64
N ARG A 76 -5.03 20.03 2.36
CA ARG A 76 -5.82 20.57 1.65
C ARG A 76 -6.55 21.35 2.36
N ARG A 77 -6.52 22.14 2.57
CA ARG A 77 -7.25 22.87 3.16
C ARG A 77 -7.04 23.78 3.14
#